data_f1c1c73deeb9b96fd3ec0663e457c8e2
#
_entry.id   f1c1c73deeb9b96fd3ec0663e457c8e2
#
_cell.length_a   1.000
_cell.length_b   1.000
_cell.length_c   1.000
_cell.angle_alpha   90.00
_cell.angle_beta   90.00
_cell.angle_gamma   90.00
#
_symmetry.space_group_name_H-M   'P 1'
#
loop_
_entity.id
_entity.type
_entity.pdbx_description
1 polymer ?
#
loop_
_entity_poly.entity_id
_entity_poly.type
_entity_poly.pdbx_seq_one_letter_code
_entity_poly.pdbx_strand_id
1 'polypeptide(L)'
;MRLEFGSRPGDLIAAIGPGVGQCCYAVGEEVQSEFESQFSYARELFREVFDADPVRKKYPMLFLTQRAPGHSSIGPAIHLDLVEANRRQLLDAGLKASAISVTGGCTSCHADLFFSHRASRGHAGRMMSVIGIRG
;
A
#
# COMPACT_ATOMS: atom_id res chain seq x y z
N MET A 1 -14.04 -5.06 18.34
CA MET A 1 -15.48 -4.97 18.03
C MET A 1 -16.24 -6.28 18.32
N ARG A 2 -15.85 -7.42 17.77
CA ARG A 2 -16.57 -8.68 18.06
C ARG A 2 -16.56 -9.07 19.54
N LEU A 3 -15.41 -9.02 20.17
CA LEU A 3 -15.23 -9.40 21.58
C LEU A 3 -15.85 -8.36 22.54
N GLU A 4 -15.67 -7.07 22.25
CA GLU A 4 -16.09 -5.99 23.15
C GLU A 4 -17.56 -5.59 22.99
N PHE A 5 -18.08 -5.64 21.76
CA PHE A 5 -19.41 -5.11 21.43
C PHE A 5 -20.36 -6.17 20.88
N GLY A 6 -19.93 -7.42 20.79
CA GLY A 6 -20.74 -8.50 20.19
C GLY A 6 -21.10 -8.27 18.71
N SER A 7 -20.45 -7.33 18.03
CA SER A 7 -20.74 -6.97 16.64
C SER A 7 -20.45 -8.13 15.70
N ARG A 8 -21.38 -8.43 14.80
CA ARG A 8 -21.15 -9.38 13.72
C ARG A 8 -20.47 -8.68 12.55
N PRO A 9 -19.47 -9.31 11.89
CA PRO A 9 -18.76 -8.68 10.77
C PRO A 9 -19.68 -8.19 9.65
N GLY A 10 -20.76 -8.94 9.36
CA GLY A 10 -21.72 -8.56 8.33
C GLY A 10 -22.59 -7.32 8.64
N ASP A 11 -22.55 -6.83 9.87
CA ASP A 11 -23.27 -5.64 10.32
C ASP A 11 -22.35 -4.41 10.39
N LEU A 12 -21.05 -4.59 10.10
CA LEU A 12 -20.06 -3.52 10.15
C LEU A 12 -19.96 -2.77 8.81
N ILE A 13 -19.69 -1.50 8.91
CA ILE A 13 -19.32 -0.63 7.79
C ILE A 13 -17.88 -0.22 7.98
N ALA A 14 -17.09 -0.25 6.91
CA ALA A 14 -15.71 0.18 6.90
C ALA A 14 -15.47 1.25 5.83
N ALA A 15 -14.61 2.20 6.14
CA ALA A 15 -14.10 3.17 5.19
C ALA A 15 -12.57 3.13 5.19
N ILE A 16 -11.97 2.93 4.02
CA ILE A 16 -10.53 3.03 3.82
C ILE A 16 -10.25 4.45 3.35
N GLY A 17 -9.59 5.22 4.19
CA GLY A 17 -9.23 6.61 3.91
C GLY A 17 -8.05 6.74 2.95
N PRO A 18 -7.69 7.99 2.58
CA PRO A 18 -6.53 8.23 1.72
C PRO A 18 -5.25 7.73 2.38
N GLY A 19 -4.42 7.05 1.59
CA GLY A 19 -3.13 6.53 1.98
C GLY A 19 -2.11 6.67 0.86
N VAL A 20 -0.90 6.17 1.07
CA VAL A 20 0.05 6.06 -0.04
C VAL A 20 -0.48 4.99 -1.01
N GLY A 21 -0.65 5.37 -2.28
CA GLY A 21 -1.11 4.45 -3.32
C GLY A 21 0.03 3.56 -3.84
N GLN A 22 -0.33 2.48 -4.52
CA GLN A 22 0.62 1.56 -5.14
C GLN A 22 1.63 2.29 -6.06
N CYS A 23 1.23 3.39 -6.71
CA CYS A 23 2.10 4.21 -7.54
C CYS A 23 3.34 4.76 -6.82
N CYS A 24 3.27 4.94 -5.48
CA CYS A 24 4.31 5.56 -4.67
C CYS A 24 4.79 4.71 -3.49
N TYR A 25 4.19 3.54 -3.27
CA TYR A 25 4.52 2.72 -2.11
C TYR A 25 5.49 1.61 -2.46
N ALA A 26 6.75 1.98 -2.66
CA ALA A 26 7.83 1.04 -2.81
C ALA A 26 8.17 0.40 -1.45
N VAL A 27 8.36 -0.92 -1.43
CA VAL A 27 8.68 -1.75 -0.26
C VAL A 27 9.85 -2.67 -0.56
N GLY A 28 10.47 -3.22 0.48
CA GLY A 28 11.54 -4.22 0.33
C GLY A 28 11.00 -5.63 0.14
N GLU A 29 11.89 -6.55 -0.26
CA GLU A 29 11.60 -7.97 -0.44
C GLU A 29 11.14 -8.64 0.87
N GLU A 30 11.61 -8.15 2.01
CA GLU A 30 11.20 -8.62 3.32
C GLU A 30 9.71 -8.42 3.58
N VAL A 31 9.14 -7.28 3.14
CA VAL A 31 7.72 -7.00 3.25
C VAL A 31 6.92 -7.93 2.34
N GLN A 32 7.40 -8.15 1.12
CA GLN A 32 6.77 -9.09 0.18
C GLN A 32 6.74 -10.51 0.76
N SER A 33 7.86 -10.99 1.26
CA SER A 33 7.96 -12.33 1.85
C SER A 33 7.04 -12.50 3.05
N GLU A 34 6.94 -11.48 3.90
CA GLU A 34 6.04 -11.51 5.06
C GLU A 34 4.58 -11.60 4.63
N PHE A 35 4.16 -10.82 3.63
CA PHE A 35 2.81 -10.90 3.07
C PHE A 35 2.53 -12.25 2.42
N GLU A 36 3.48 -12.79 1.65
CA GLU A 36 3.33 -14.12 1.01
C GLU A 36 3.22 -15.26 2.02
N SER A 37 3.82 -15.11 3.21
CA SER A 37 3.69 -16.09 4.29
C SER A 37 2.31 -16.08 4.95
N GLN A 38 1.62 -14.94 4.92
CA GLN A 38 0.35 -14.75 5.65
C GLN A 38 -0.88 -14.82 4.76
N PHE A 39 -0.78 -14.40 3.48
CA PHE A 39 -1.92 -14.24 2.59
C PHE A 39 -1.72 -14.99 1.28
N SER A 40 -2.65 -15.88 0.93
CA SER A 40 -2.61 -16.64 -0.32
C SER A 40 -2.70 -15.76 -1.57
N TYR A 41 -3.29 -14.57 -1.45
CA TYR A 41 -3.45 -13.58 -2.51
C TYR A 41 -2.33 -12.52 -2.53
N ALA A 42 -1.30 -12.67 -1.70
CA ALA A 42 -0.27 -11.65 -1.54
C ALA A 42 0.36 -11.22 -2.87
N ARG A 43 0.66 -12.15 -3.76
CA ARG A 43 1.29 -11.85 -5.06
C ARG A 43 0.51 -10.87 -5.92
N GLU A 44 -0.82 -10.84 -5.81
CA GLU A 44 -1.66 -9.93 -6.56
C GLU A 44 -1.61 -8.49 -6.04
N LEU A 45 -1.11 -8.30 -4.81
CA LEU A 45 -0.96 -7.00 -4.17
C LEU A 45 0.32 -6.26 -4.60
N PHE A 46 1.28 -6.98 -5.16
CA PHE A 46 2.59 -6.43 -5.52
C PHE A 46 2.69 -6.21 -7.02
N ARG A 47 3.34 -5.11 -7.37
CA ARG A 47 3.68 -4.76 -8.74
C ARG A 47 5.14 -4.40 -8.83
N GLU A 48 5.84 -5.03 -9.75
CA GLU A 48 7.19 -4.61 -10.11
C GLU A 48 7.13 -3.36 -10.99
N VAL A 49 7.80 -2.31 -10.56
CA VAL A 49 7.94 -1.07 -11.30
C VAL A 49 9.40 -0.90 -11.68
N PHE A 50 9.65 -0.94 -12.96
CA PHE A 50 10.96 -0.62 -13.50
C PHE A 50 11.08 0.89 -13.55
N ASP A 51 11.77 1.46 -12.58
CA ASP A 51 11.98 2.89 -12.54
C ASP A 51 12.78 3.31 -13.79
N ALA A 52 12.32 4.38 -14.40
CA ALA A 52 12.99 4.96 -15.56
C ALA A 52 14.21 5.77 -15.10
N ASP A 53 15.15 5.12 -14.39
CA ASP A 53 16.45 5.71 -14.11
C ASP A 53 17.09 6.08 -15.46
N PRO A 54 17.45 7.35 -15.68
CA PRO A 54 18.08 7.81 -16.92
C PRO A 54 19.37 7.04 -17.22
N VAL A 55 20.09 6.54 -16.22
CA VAL A 55 21.26 5.69 -16.37
C VAL A 55 20.87 4.31 -16.91
N ARG A 56 19.77 3.73 -16.42
CA ARG A 56 19.23 2.46 -16.87
C ARG A 56 18.72 2.55 -18.30
N LYS A 57 18.07 3.66 -18.64
CA LYS A 57 17.60 3.96 -20.01
C LYS A 57 18.76 4.11 -21.00
N LYS A 58 19.89 4.65 -20.53
CA LYS A 58 21.08 4.89 -21.35
C LYS A 58 21.99 3.66 -21.48
N TYR A 59 22.00 2.77 -20.47
CA TYR A 59 22.91 1.62 -20.42
C TYR A 59 22.18 0.34 -19.95
N PRO A 60 21.19 -0.16 -20.71
CA PRO A 60 20.39 -1.32 -20.28
C PRO A 60 21.20 -2.60 -20.07
N MET A 61 22.33 -2.76 -20.80
CA MET A 61 23.19 -3.94 -20.69
C MET A 61 24.01 -4.01 -19.40
N LEU A 62 24.29 -2.89 -18.74
CA LEU A 62 25.03 -2.86 -17.48
C LEU A 62 24.24 -3.50 -16.32
N PHE A 63 22.93 -3.60 -16.43
CA PHE A 63 22.04 -4.09 -15.39
C PHE A 63 21.61 -5.56 -15.56
N LEU A 64 22.01 -6.20 -16.69
CA LEU A 64 21.70 -7.61 -16.92
C LEU A 64 22.68 -8.57 -16.23
N THR A 65 23.84 -8.10 -15.78
CA THR A 65 24.95 -8.99 -15.37
C THR A 65 25.49 -8.76 -13.96
N GLN A 66 25.04 -7.76 -13.21
CA GLN A 66 25.58 -7.48 -11.87
C GLN A 66 24.53 -7.23 -10.81
N ARG A 67 24.41 -8.18 -9.87
CA ARG A 67 24.05 -7.87 -8.50
C ARG A 67 25.18 -7.04 -7.93
N ALA A 68 25.03 -5.72 -7.82
CA ALA A 68 26.04 -4.87 -7.22
C ALA A 68 26.19 -5.22 -5.72
N PRO A 69 27.39 -5.42 -5.22
CA PRO A 69 27.62 -5.60 -3.80
C PRO A 69 27.39 -4.25 -3.09
N GLY A 70 26.43 -4.22 -2.18
CA GLY A 70 26.17 -3.10 -1.26
C GLY A 70 25.06 -2.14 -1.72
N HIS A 71 23.94 -2.22 -1.05
CA HIS A 71 22.86 -1.21 -0.86
C HIS A 71 22.32 -0.37 -2.04
N SER A 72 22.65 -0.64 -3.25
CA SER A 72 21.94 -0.11 -4.41
C SER A 72 20.96 -1.18 -4.89
N SER A 73 19.68 -0.94 -4.67
CA SER A 73 18.59 -1.75 -5.21
C SER A 73 18.55 -1.59 -6.74
N ILE A 74 19.45 -2.30 -7.42
CA ILE A 74 19.46 -2.42 -8.89
C ILE A 74 18.48 -3.53 -9.25
N GLY A 75 17.20 -3.27 -9.08
CA GLY A 75 16.12 -4.17 -9.37
C GLY A 75 14.86 -3.38 -9.66
N PRO A 76 13.80 -4.01 -10.16
CA PRO A 76 12.50 -3.36 -10.16
C PRO A 76 12.14 -3.00 -8.71
N ALA A 77 11.60 -1.81 -8.52
CA ALA A 77 11.01 -1.45 -7.24
C ALA A 77 9.73 -2.26 -7.06
N ILE A 78 9.59 -2.92 -5.92
CA ILE A 78 8.39 -3.68 -5.57
C ILE A 78 7.40 -2.70 -4.95
N HIS A 79 6.26 -2.52 -5.56
CA HIS A 79 5.20 -1.62 -5.08
C HIS A 79 4.02 -2.42 -4.53
N LEU A 80 3.59 -2.09 -3.32
CA LEU A 80 2.47 -2.72 -2.62
C LEU A 80 1.18 -1.90 -2.79
N ASP A 81 0.09 -2.56 -3.15
CA ASP A 81 -1.27 -2.01 -3.06
C ASP A 81 -1.83 -2.16 -1.64
N LEU A 82 -1.57 -1.16 -0.82
CA LEU A 82 -2.01 -1.15 0.57
C LEU A 82 -3.54 -1.02 0.71
N VAL A 83 -4.19 -0.35 -0.23
CA VAL A 83 -5.65 -0.19 -0.24
C VAL A 83 -6.34 -1.53 -0.49
N GLU A 84 -5.90 -2.24 -1.52
CA GLU A 84 -6.44 -3.56 -1.85
C GLU A 84 -6.09 -4.59 -0.76
N ALA A 85 -4.89 -4.52 -0.16
CA ALA A 85 -4.53 -5.36 0.96
C ALA A 85 -5.51 -5.21 2.14
N ASN A 86 -5.79 -3.97 2.54
CA ASN A 86 -6.75 -3.70 3.61
C ASN A 86 -8.17 -4.13 3.22
N ARG A 87 -8.59 -3.89 1.98
CA ARG A 87 -9.91 -4.30 1.51
C ARG A 87 -10.10 -5.81 1.59
N ARG A 88 -9.12 -6.59 1.16
CA ARG A 88 -9.18 -8.07 1.23
C ARG A 88 -9.21 -8.56 2.66
N GLN A 89 -8.41 -8.01 3.56
CA GLN A 89 -8.44 -8.37 4.97
C GLN A 89 -9.81 -8.08 5.61
N LEU A 90 -10.49 -7.00 5.23
CA LEU A 90 -11.85 -6.71 5.70
C LEU A 90 -12.86 -7.74 5.16
N LEU A 91 -12.72 -8.16 3.92
CA LEU A 91 -13.55 -9.23 3.34
C LEU A 91 -13.32 -10.57 4.04
N ASP A 92 -12.06 -10.94 4.28
CA ASP A 92 -11.68 -12.16 5.00
C ASP A 92 -12.19 -12.14 6.46
N ALA A 93 -12.26 -10.95 7.06
CA ALA A 93 -12.87 -10.76 8.36
C ALA A 93 -14.42 -10.89 8.35
N GLY A 94 -15.03 -11.04 7.16
CA GLY A 94 -16.46 -11.30 6.99
C GLY A 94 -17.31 -10.04 6.76
N LEU A 95 -16.72 -8.90 6.44
CA LEU A 95 -17.47 -7.72 6.03
C LEU A 95 -18.03 -7.93 4.61
N LYS A 96 -19.20 -7.35 4.35
CA LYS A 96 -19.78 -7.36 3.00
C LYS A 96 -19.01 -6.38 2.11
N ALA A 97 -18.77 -6.74 0.87
CA ALA A 97 -18.10 -5.85 -0.10
C ALA A 97 -18.83 -4.51 -0.26
N SER A 98 -20.16 -4.51 -0.23
CA SER A 98 -21.00 -3.30 -0.28
C SER A 98 -20.91 -2.41 0.95
N ALA A 99 -20.38 -2.93 2.05
CA ALA A 99 -20.18 -2.20 3.31
C ALA A 99 -18.76 -1.62 3.44
N ILE A 100 -17.90 -1.84 2.44
CA ILE A 100 -16.53 -1.32 2.42
C ILE A 100 -16.48 -0.20 1.38
N SER A 101 -16.25 1.03 1.85
CA SER A 101 -16.01 2.18 0.98
C SER A 101 -14.51 2.51 0.94
N VAL A 102 -14.05 2.94 -0.23
CA VAL A 102 -12.66 3.39 -0.43
C VAL A 102 -12.70 4.84 -0.88
N THR A 103 -12.13 5.72 -0.10
CA THR A 103 -11.87 7.10 -0.50
C THR A 103 -10.56 7.13 -1.26
N GLY A 104 -10.64 7.28 -2.56
CA GLY A 104 -9.46 7.27 -3.44
C GLY A 104 -8.49 8.40 -3.18
N GLY A 105 -7.29 8.26 -3.70
CA GLY A 105 -6.23 9.26 -3.70
C GLY A 105 -4.94 8.77 -3.03
N CYS A 106 -3.85 8.88 -3.78
CA CYS A 106 -2.52 8.65 -3.23
C CYS A 106 -2.06 9.92 -2.51
N THR A 107 -1.79 9.83 -1.21
CA THR A 107 -1.32 10.97 -0.41
C THR A 107 0.02 11.52 -0.89
N SER A 108 0.84 10.70 -1.54
CA SER A 108 2.13 11.14 -2.08
C SER A 108 1.99 11.88 -3.41
N CYS A 109 1.01 11.49 -4.25
CA CYS A 109 0.72 12.19 -5.51
C CYS A 109 -0.03 13.50 -5.28
N HIS A 110 -0.81 13.58 -4.20
CA HIS A 110 -1.63 14.75 -3.84
C HIS A 110 -1.12 15.37 -2.54
N ALA A 111 0.16 15.73 -2.52
CA ALA A 111 0.81 16.36 -1.37
C ALA A 111 0.31 17.79 -1.10
N ASP A 112 -0.44 18.38 -2.04
CA ASP A 112 -1.17 19.63 -1.91
C ASP A 112 -2.44 19.51 -1.05
N LEU A 113 -3.02 18.30 -0.99
CA LEU A 113 -4.25 17.99 -0.22
C LEU A 113 -3.97 17.21 1.05
N PHE A 114 -2.91 16.41 1.07
CA PHE A 114 -2.63 15.48 2.16
C PHE A 114 -1.20 15.62 2.68
N PHE A 115 -1.02 15.43 3.97
CA PHE A 115 0.31 15.19 4.51
C PHE A 115 0.82 13.81 4.06
N SER A 116 2.02 13.76 3.50
CA SER A 116 2.65 12.54 3.04
C SER A 116 4.09 12.43 3.55
N HIS A 117 4.32 11.50 4.47
CA HIS A 117 5.65 11.19 4.96
C HIS A 117 6.61 10.80 3.83
N ARG A 118 6.10 10.08 2.83
CA ARG A 118 6.87 9.63 1.67
C ARG A 118 7.26 10.81 0.76
N ALA A 119 6.31 11.69 0.42
CA ALA A 119 6.58 12.86 -0.43
C ALA A 119 7.48 13.90 0.26
N SER A 120 7.32 14.10 1.56
CA SER A 120 8.07 15.09 2.35
C SER A 120 9.36 14.54 2.99
N ARG A 121 9.78 13.34 2.61
CA ARG A 121 11.02 12.68 3.11
C ARG A 121 11.10 12.64 4.64
N GLY A 122 9.97 12.33 5.28
CA GLY A 122 9.91 12.19 6.74
C GLY A 122 9.41 13.43 7.50
N HIS A 123 9.31 14.58 6.85
CA HIS A 123 8.86 15.83 7.47
C HIS A 123 7.40 16.12 7.11
N ALA A 124 6.46 15.36 7.69
CA ALA A 124 5.04 15.55 7.41
C ALA A 124 4.24 15.79 8.68
N GLY A 125 3.18 16.58 8.55
CA GLY A 125 2.13 16.67 9.55
C GLY A 125 1.34 15.34 9.67
N ARG A 126 0.31 15.36 10.49
CA ARG A 126 -0.59 14.20 10.70
C ARG A 126 -1.99 14.55 10.24
N MET A 127 -2.70 13.55 9.72
CA MET A 127 -4.11 13.65 9.36
C MET A 127 -4.94 12.88 10.40
N MET A 128 -6.17 13.32 10.57
CA MET A 128 -7.16 12.65 11.41
C MET A 128 -8.29 12.16 10.51
N SER A 129 -8.71 10.92 10.72
CA SER A 129 -9.89 10.36 10.07
C SER A 129 -10.97 10.11 11.13
N VAL A 130 -12.20 10.44 10.79
CA VAL A 130 -13.36 10.25 11.69
C VAL A 130 -14.46 9.54 10.91
N ILE A 131 -15.08 8.55 11.51
CA ILE A 131 -16.28 7.89 11.02
C ILE A 131 -17.34 7.90 12.10
N GLY A 132 -18.58 8.15 11.72
CA GLY A 132 -19.71 8.18 12.65
C GLY A 132 -20.98 7.74 11.96
N ILE A 133 -21.93 7.26 12.73
CA ILE A 133 -23.29 6.93 12.27
C ILE A 133 -24.19 8.11 12.62
N ARG A 134 -24.93 8.60 11.65
CA ARG A 134 -26.01 9.55 11.91
C ARG A 134 -27.18 8.79 12.51
N GLY A 135 -27.61 9.23 13.68
CA GLY A 135 -28.87 8.80 14.30
C GLY A 135 -30.07 9.43 13.60
#